data_80b835bb6d06f49c3208b0660e2b7cda
#
_entry.id   80b835bb6d06f49c3208b0660e2b7cda
#
_cell.length_a   1.000
_cell.length_b   1.000
_cell.length_c   1.000
_cell.angle_alpha   90.00
_cell.angle_beta   90.00
_cell.angle_gamma   90.00
#
_symmetry.space_group_name_H-M   'P 1'
#
loop_
_entity.id
_entity.type
_entity.pdbx_description
1 polymer ?
#
loop_
_entity_poly.entity_id
_entity_poly.type
_entity_poly.pdbx_seq_one_letter_code
_entity_poly.pdbx_strand_id
1 'polypeptide(L)'
;MSKEEVLLRIQAVLDQVLDAKGIPRVKLSEDVAVMDGTLPIDSLDLAQIVIELQSVTGRDPFRNGFVEFRTVGELARLFAA
;
A
#
# COMPACT_ATOMS: atom_id res chain seq x y z
N MET A 1 10.36 10.27 1.78
CA MET A 1 9.82 9.65 2.99
C MET A 1 10.62 8.40 3.31
N SER A 2 10.83 8.11 4.58
CA SER A 2 11.45 6.86 5.01
C SER A 2 10.50 5.68 4.80
N LYS A 3 11.04 4.46 4.87
CA LYS A 3 10.22 3.25 4.77
C LYS A 3 9.14 3.22 5.85
N GLU A 4 9.48 3.61 7.08
CA GLU A 4 8.51 3.66 8.18
C GLU A 4 7.39 4.65 7.92
N GLU A 5 7.71 5.81 7.37
CA GLU A 5 6.70 6.80 7.01
C GLU A 5 5.79 6.29 5.90
N VAL A 6 6.35 5.59 4.92
CA VAL A 6 5.55 4.99 3.85
C VAL A 6 4.63 3.90 4.42
N LEU A 7 5.13 3.07 5.33
CA LEU A 7 4.32 2.03 5.99
C LEU A 7 3.14 2.65 6.75
N LEU A 8 3.37 3.75 7.46
CA LEU A 8 2.30 4.46 8.17
C LEU A 8 1.26 5.01 7.18
N ARG A 9 1.70 5.50 6.04
CA ARG A 9 0.79 6.01 5.02
C ARG A 9 -0.04 4.88 4.38
N ILE A 10 0.57 3.73 4.13
CA ILE A 10 -0.14 2.56 3.63
C ILE A 10 -1.22 2.14 4.62
N GLN A 11 -0.88 2.08 5.90
CA GLN A 11 -1.83 1.74 6.95
C GLN A 11 -3.00 2.74 6.98
N ALA A 12 -2.71 4.04 6.87
CA ALA A 12 -3.74 5.07 6.91
C ALA A 12 -4.72 4.93 5.73
N VAL A 13 -4.21 4.69 4.53
CA VAL A 13 -5.07 4.51 3.35
C VAL A 13 -5.88 3.22 3.47
N LEU A 14 -5.27 2.14 3.92
CA LEU A 14 -5.99 0.89 4.15
C LEU A 14 -7.12 1.08 5.15
N ASP A 15 -6.87 1.79 6.25
CA ASP A 15 -7.90 2.08 7.25
C ASP A 15 -9.09 2.79 6.62
N GLN A 16 -8.84 3.79 5.77
CA GLN A 16 -9.90 4.51 5.07
C GLN A 16 -10.70 3.58 4.15
N VAL A 17 -10.01 2.71 3.41
CA VAL A 17 -10.65 1.75 2.51
C VAL A 17 -11.54 0.78 3.29
N LEU A 18 -11.03 0.21 4.37
CA LEU A 18 -11.78 -0.74 5.18
C LEU A 18 -12.96 -0.07 5.89
N ASP A 19 -12.78 1.15 6.40
CA ASP A 19 -13.87 1.91 7.02
C ASP A 19 -15.00 2.17 6.02
N ALA A 20 -14.65 2.52 4.77
CA ALA A 20 -15.63 2.76 3.73
C ALA A 20 -16.41 1.49 3.36
N LYS A 21 -15.79 0.32 3.49
CA LYS A 21 -16.41 -0.97 3.23
C LYS A 21 -17.19 -1.51 4.43
N GLY A 22 -17.08 -0.87 5.59
CA GLY A 22 -17.69 -1.37 6.83
C GLY A 22 -17.00 -2.61 7.37
N ILE A 23 -15.73 -2.81 7.05
CA ILE A 23 -14.93 -3.96 7.46
C ILE A 23 -14.00 -3.53 8.60
N PRO A 24 -13.77 -4.39 9.62
CA PRO A 24 -12.82 -4.06 10.68
C PRO A 24 -11.42 -3.79 10.15
N ARG A 25 -10.74 -2.83 10.76
CA ARG A 25 -9.37 -2.48 10.39
C ARG A 25 -8.42 -3.64 10.65
N VAL A 26 -7.43 -3.77 9.76
CA VAL A 26 -6.38 -4.79 9.87
C VAL A 26 -5.05 -4.06 10.08
N LYS A 27 -4.32 -4.42 11.14
CA LYS A 27 -3.01 -3.87 11.38
C LYS A 27 -1.99 -4.56 10.47
N LEU A 28 -1.28 -3.75 9.68
CA LEU A 28 -0.30 -4.25 8.73
C LEU A 28 1.05 -4.51 9.40
N SER A 29 1.75 -5.53 8.89
CA SER A 29 3.18 -5.74 9.11
C SER A 29 3.84 -5.84 7.73
N GLU A 30 5.17 -5.77 7.69
CA GLU A 30 5.90 -5.83 6.42
C GLU A 30 5.71 -7.14 5.68
N ASP A 31 5.44 -8.22 6.40
CA ASP A 31 5.31 -9.57 5.83
C ASP A 31 3.93 -9.87 5.25
N VAL A 32 2.97 -8.98 5.45
CA VAL A 32 1.61 -9.20 4.97
C VAL A 32 1.59 -9.13 3.45
N ALA A 33 1.03 -10.16 2.82
CA ALA A 33 0.85 -10.19 1.38
C ALA A 33 -0.27 -9.23 0.96
N VAL A 34 -0.07 -8.52 -0.15
CA VAL A 34 -0.99 -7.46 -0.58
C VAL A 34 -2.15 -8.00 -1.41
N MET A 35 -1.92 -9.05 -2.21
CA MET A 35 -2.88 -9.50 -3.22
C MET A 35 -3.13 -11.02 -3.24
N ASP A 36 -2.86 -11.73 -2.17
CA ASP A 36 -3.10 -13.18 -2.10
C ASP A 36 -4.42 -13.55 -1.40
N GLY A 37 -5.24 -12.54 -1.09
CA GLY A 37 -6.48 -12.77 -0.36
C GLY A 37 -6.36 -12.62 1.16
N THR A 38 -5.16 -12.37 1.68
CA THR A 38 -4.95 -12.12 3.11
C THR A 38 -5.64 -10.83 3.55
N LEU A 39 -5.57 -9.79 2.72
CA LEU A 39 -6.26 -8.52 2.98
C LEU A 39 -7.58 -8.48 2.21
N PRO A 40 -8.65 -7.92 2.81
CA PRO A 40 -9.96 -7.82 2.15
C PRO A 40 -10.01 -6.65 1.18
N ILE A 41 -9.06 -6.58 0.25
CA ILE A 41 -8.95 -5.53 -0.76
C ILE A 41 -8.86 -6.15 -2.14
N ASP A 42 -9.30 -5.40 -3.14
CA ASP A 42 -9.19 -5.78 -4.55
C ASP A 42 -8.15 -4.91 -5.27
N SER A 43 -8.02 -5.10 -6.58
CA SER A 43 -7.05 -4.35 -7.38
C SER A 43 -7.35 -2.84 -7.43
N LEU A 44 -8.61 -2.45 -7.33
CA LEU A 44 -8.99 -1.03 -7.29
C LEU A 44 -8.54 -0.39 -5.98
N ASP A 45 -8.70 -1.10 -4.87
CA ASP A 45 -8.23 -0.62 -3.57
C ASP A 45 -6.71 -0.49 -3.56
N LEU A 46 -6.01 -1.45 -4.14
CA LEU A 46 -4.56 -1.39 -4.26
C LEU A 46 -4.13 -0.20 -5.13
N ALA A 47 -4.82 0.02 -6.23
CA ALA A 47 -4.54 1.17 -7.09
C ALA A 47 -4.70 2.49 -6.32
N GLN A 48 -5.70 2.60 -5.47
CA GLN A 48 -5.90 3.78 -4.64
C GLN A 48 -4.73 4.00 -3.68
N ILE A 49 -4.23 2.93 -3.06
CA ILE A 49 -3.05 3.00 -2.20
C ILE A 49 -1.84 3.50 -2.99
N VAL A 50 -1.60 2.94 -4.17
CA VAL A 50 -0.47 3.32 -5.02
C VAL A 50 -0.57 4.79 -5.43
N ILE A 51 -1.74 5.25 -5.84
CA ILE A 51 -1.95 6.65 -6.23
C ILE A 51 -1.65 7.59 -5.07
N GLU A 52 -2.11 7.26 -3.87
CA GLU A 52 -1.83 8.06 -2.68
C GLU A 52 -0.33 8.10 -2.39
N LEU A 53 0.36 6.97 -2.50
CA LEU A 53 1.81 6.93 -2.28
C LEU A 53 2.56 7.76 -3.31
N GLN A 54 2.15 7.74 -4.57
CA GLN A 54 2.72 8.58 -5.60
C GLN A 54 2.56 10.07 -5.26
N SER A 55 1.39 10.43 -4.77
CA SER A 55 1.08 11.81 -4.39
C SER A 55 1.94 12.30 -3.23
N VAL A 56 2.05 11.51 -2.16
CA VAL A 56 2.74 11.95 -0.94
C VAL A 56 4.25 11.81 -1.00
N THR A 57 4.78 10.88 -1.81
CA THR A 57 6.23 10.67 -1.94
C THR A 57 6.82 11.41 -3.12
N GLY A 58 6.02 11.76 -4.11
CA GLY A 58 6.49 12.30 -5.38
C GLY A 58 7.21 11.28 -6.25
N ARG A 59 7.14 9.99 -5.91
CA ARG A 59 7.80 8.90 -6.63
C ARG A 59 6.79 8.10 -7.44
N ASP A 60 7.21 7.64 -8.61
CA ASP A 60 6.43 6.75 -9.46
C ASP A 60 7.31 5.57 -9.88
N PRO A 61 7.40 4.53 -9.03
CA PRO A 61 8.26 3.38 -9.31
C PRO A 61 7.76 2.53 -10.50
N PHE A 62 6.53 2.73 -10.95
CA PHE A 62 5.95 1.99 -12.08
C PHE A 62 5.98 2.77 -13.39
N ARG A 63 6.66 3.90 -13.41
CA ARG A 63 6.70 4.80 -14.58
C ARG A 63 7.21 4.13 -15.84
N ASN A 64 8.21 3.26 -15.70
CA ASN A 64 8.85 2.56 -16.83
C ASN A 64 8.38 1.12 -16.97
N GLY A 65 7.27 0.77 -16.34
CA GLY A 65 6.70 -0.56 -16.38
C GLY A 65 6.40 -1.10 -14.98
N PHE A 66 5.73 -2.23 -14.91
CA PHE A 66 5.37 -2.84 -13.64
C PHE A 66 6.60 -3.41 -12.94
N VAL A 67 6.74 -3.09 -11.66
CA VAL A 67 7.74 -3.68 -10.76
C VAL A 67 7.01 -4.60 -9.81
N GLU A 68 7.39 -5.87 -9.77
CA GLU A 68 6.72 -6.86 -8.94
C GLU A 68 6.94 -6.60 -7.46
N PHE A 69 5.88 -6.73 -6.68
CA PHE A 69 5.93 -6.72 -5.22
C PHE A 69 4.84 -7.66 -4.70
N ARG A 70 5.07 -8.30 -3.56
CA ARG A 70 4.13 -9.24 -2.97
C ARG A 70 3.68 -8.84 -1.58
N THR A 71 4.55 -8.17 -0.82
CA THR A 71 4.29 -7.81 0.57
C THR A 71 4.19 -6.29 0.74
N VAL A 72 3.59 -5.90 1.87
CA VAL A 72 3.50 -4.49 2.26
C VAL A 72 4.90 -3.89 2.39
N GLY A 73 5.85 -4.64 2.93
CA GLY A 73 7.23 -4.17 3.06
C GLY A 73 7.90 -3.92 1.71
N GLU A 74 7.67 -4.80 0.74
CA GLU A 74 8.20 -4.62 -0.60
C GLU A 74 7.60 -3.39 -1.28
N LEU A 75 6.28 -3.19 -1.15
CA LEU A 75 5.61 -2.01 -1.67
C LEU A 75 6.17 -0.74 -1.04
N ALA A 76 6.32 -0.74 0.28
CA ALA A 76 6.87 0.42 1.00
C ALA A 76 8.27 0.75 0.52
N ARG A 77 9.09 -0.25 0.28
CA ARG A 77 10.47 -0.05 -0.19
C ARG A 77 10.53 0.63 -1.56
N LEU A 78 9.58 0.31 -2.44
CA LEU A 78 9.52 0.94 -3.77
C LEU A 78 9.32 2.45 -3.68
N PHE A 79 8.59 2.93 -2.67
CA PHE A 79 8.28 4.35 -2.50
C PHE A 79 9.20 5.07 -1.50
N ALA A 80 10.01 4.34 -0.75
CA ALA A 80 10.92 4.94 0.22
C ALA A 80 12.10 5.63 -0.47
N ALA A 81 12.53 6.71 0.11
CA ALA A 81 13.73 7.41 -0.34
C ALA A 81 14.99 6.81 0.28
#